data_6cfa5a6967fb7edde2cf509c5ecb4cfa
#
_entry.id   6cfa5a6967fb7edde2cf509c5ecb4cfa
#
_cell.length_a   1.000
_cell.length_b   1.000
_cell.length_c   1.000
_cell.angle_alpha   90.00
_cell.angle_beta   90.00
_cell.angle_gamma   90.00
#
_symmetry.space_group_name_H-M   'P 1'
#
loop_
_entity.id
_entity.type
_entity.pdbx_description
1 polymer ?
#
loop_
_entity_poly.entity_id
_entity_poly.type
_entity_poly.pdbx_seq_one_letter_code
_entity_poly.pdbx_strand_id
1 'polypeptide(L)'
;MRAIAAVAALAMALMSCVTKPAPDLNRLAESYVRLSLEIGAHEDGYVDAYYGPAEWRTQAMAHPRSTAELKRAADALHAQIEAIESASAETAVKRRAHTLAAYVASARFRLDMIDGARAPFVQEAQLLFALTPEIKPLTAYDPVLARIDALVPGHGELSGRVAAFRARYVIPPDKLQAVVQAAIDECRRRTLQHIALQRNERFTLLLVTGHSWGAYNYYHGDNQSQIQVDTDLPSNIDDALQLGCHEGYPGHHVQGVYAERLYRRYRYVEYSIAPLFSPQGPINEGGGNYGVELAFPGAEKLAFEQSRLYPLAGLDPATAPAAEALAAAMNDLAGARLTIAQQYLDGRIDREAAVALLQHYLLQGRERAEKYARFIDQYRSYVINYVSGLDLIRGYANRAGPDNDAHWRAYLSILSQPTLPADLEP
;
A
#
# COMPACT_ATOMS: atom_id res chain seq x y z
N MET A 1 -40.06 -85.55 -9.45
CA MET A 1 -39.85 -84.65 -10.60
C MET A 1 -39.40 -83.38 -10.00
N ARG A 2 -38.10 -83.09 -10.23
CA ARG A 2 -37.37 -82.04 -9.48
C ARG A 2 -37.34 -80.76 -10.26
N ALA A 3 -37.80 -79.66 -9.66
CA ALA A 3 -37.72 -78.33 -10.20
C ALA A 3 -36.41 -77.73 -9.71
N ILE A 4 -35.56 -77.28 -10.69
CA ILE A 4 -34.33 -76.57 -10.44
C ILE A 4 -34.63 -75.12 -10.44
N ALA A 5 -34.41 -74.42 -9.27
CA ALA A 5 -34.50 -72.98 -9.15
C ALA A 5 -33.17 -72.38 -9.54
N ALA A 6 -33.17 -71.50 -10.56
CA ALA A 6 -32.02 -70.68 -10.92
C ALA A 6 -31.99 -69.39 -10.08
N VAL A 7 -30.93 -69.22 -9.27
CA VAL A 7 -30.66 -68.01 -8.53
C VAL A 7 -29.80 -67.12 -9.41
N ALA A 8 -30.35 -66.02 -9.92
CA ALA A 8 -29.59 -64.95 -10.60
C ALA A 8 -28.96 -64.04 -9.56
N ALA A 9 -27.64 -64.11 -9.41
CA ALA A 9 -26.87 -63.18 -8.59
C ALA A 9 -26.69 -61.83 -9.34
N LEU A 10 -27.38 -60.78 -8.89
CA LEU A 10 -27.21 -59.42 -9.40
C LEU A 10 -26.01 -58.78 -8.69
N ALA A 11 -24.85 -58.78 -9.36
CA ALA A 11 -23.67 -58.06 -8.86
C ALA A 11 -23.87 -56.56 -9.11
N MET A 12 -24.28 -55.81 -8.05
CA MET A 12 -24.19 -54.35 -8.04
C MET A 12 -22.73 -53.93 -7.93
N ALA A 13 -22.17 -53.48 -9.03
CA ALA A 13 -20.89 -52.75 -9.04
C ALA A 13 -21.13 -51.37 -8.40
N LEU A 14 -20.83 -51.26 -7.12
CA LEU A 14 -20.67 -49.97 -6.45
C LEU A 14 -19.39 -49.31 -7.03
N MET A 15 -19.56 -48.50 -8.05
CA MET A 15 -18.54 -47.51 -8.43
C MET A 15 -18.46 -46.50 -7.28
N SER A 16 -17.50 -46.72 -6.38
CA SER A 16 -17.07 -45.71 -5.43
C SER A 16 -16.49 -44.53 -6.26
N CYS A 17 -17.32 -43.54 -6.51
CA CYS A 17 -16.76 -42.22 -6.87
C CYS A 17 -15.84 -41.78 -5.72
N VAL A 18 -14.56 -41.96 -5.88
CA VAL A 18 -13.58 -41.31 -5.03
C VAL A 18 -13.70 -39.83 -5.37
N THR A 19 -14.58 -39.15 -4.64
CA THR A 19 -14.65 -37.71 -4.66
C THR A 19 -13.29 -37.20 -4.19
N LYS A 20 -12.54 -36.58 -5.11
CA LYS A 20 -11.30 -35.88 -4.77
C LYS A 20 -11.63 -34.98 -3.59
N PRO A 21 -10.91 -35.07 -2.44
CA PRO A 21 -11.21 -34.19 -1.31
C PRO A 21 -11.21 -32.75 -1.80
N ALA A 22 -12.18 -31.96 -1.36
CA ALA A 22 -12.27 -30.55 -1.72
C ALA A 22 -10.91 -29.90 -1.43
N PRO A 23 -10.37 -29.08 -2.33
CA PRO A 23 -9.08 -28.44 -2.12
C PRO A 23 -9.13 -27.61 -0.82
N ASP A 24 -8.15 -27.81 0.07
CA ASP A 24 -8.02 -27.04 1.29
C ASP A 24 -7.53 -25.65 0.94
N LEU A 25 -8.26 -24.60 1.33
CA LEU A 25 -7.92 -23.21 1.08
C LEU A 25 -6.52 -22.85 1.62
N ASN A 26 -6.07 -23.47 2.71
CA ASN A 26 -4.71 -23.26 3.24
C ASN A 26 -3.64 -23.76 2.27
N ARG A 27 -3.87 -24.89 1.61
CA ARG A 27 -2.96 -25.43 0.59
C ARG A 27 -2.92 -24.52 -0.64
N LEU A 28 -4.05 -23.96 -1.04
CA LEU A 28 -4.10 -23.01 -2.16
C LEU A 28 -3.38 -21.71 -1.80
N ALA A 29 -3.53 -21.23 -0.56
CA ALA A 29 -2.80 -20.07 -0.06
C ALA A 29 -1.27 -20.31 -0.01
N GLU A 30 -0.83 -21.53 0.39
CA GLU A 30 0.59 -21.92 0.27
C GLU A 30 1.06 -21.88 -1.19
N SER A 31 0.25 -22.40 -2.10
CA SER A 31 0.58 -22.38 -3.54
C SER A 31 0.71 -20.95 -4.07
N TYR A 32 -0.12 -20.01 -3.61
CA TYR A 32 0.01 -18.58 -3.93
C TYR A 32 1.32 -17.98 -3.41
N VAL A 33 1.70 -18.28 -2.15
CA VAL A 33 2.96 -17.77 -1.57
C VAL A 33 4.16 -18.27 -2.38
N ARG A 34 4.19 -19.56 -2.71
CA ARG A 34 5.27 -20.16 -3.53
C ARG A 34 5.31 -19.56 -4.93
N LEU A 35 4.13 -19.38 -5.57
CA LEU A 35 4.01 -18.69 -6.86
C LEU A 35 4.60 -17.27 -6.80
N SER A 36 4.23 -16.50 -5.79
CA SER A 36 4.71 -15.13 -5.62
C SER A 36 6.23 -15.07 -5.38
N LEU A 37 6.79 -16.00 -4.62
CA LEU A 37 8.24 -16.10 -4.44
C LEU A 37 8.97 -16.41 -5.75
N GLU A 38 8.41 -17.29 -6.61
CA GLU A 38 8.98 -17.60 -7.92
C GLU A 38 8.87 -16.41 -8.90
N ILE A 39 7.78 -15.61 -8.83
CA ILE A 39 7.69 -14.34 -9.58
C ILE A 39 8.83 -13.41 -9.18
N GLY A 40 9.16 -13.34 -7.87
CA GLY A 40 10.30 -12.58 -7.37
C GLY A 40 11.67 -13.01 -7.93
N ALA A 41 11.79 -14.22 -8.47
CA ALA A 41 12.99 -14.65 -9.20
C ALA A 41 13.05 -14.11 -10.65
N HIS A 42 11.92 -13.66 -11.20
CA HIS A 42 11.84 -13.03 -12.53
C HIS A 42 11.80 -11.51 -12.48
N GLU A 43 11.50 -10.93 -11.30
CA GLU A 43 11.41 -9.49 -11.12
C GLU A 43 11.95 -9.06 -9.75
N ASP A 44 13.11 -8.40 -9.75
CA ASP A 44 13.68 -7.83 -8.54
C ASP A 44 12.72 -6.80 -7.90
N GLY A 45 12.52 -6.91 -6.57
CA GLY A 45 11.62 -6.03 -5.82
C GLY A 45 10.13 -6.38 -5.93
N TYR A 46 9.74 -7.43 -6.64
CA TYR A 46 8.34 -7.89 -6.66
C TYR A 46 7.87 -8.32 -5.26
N VAL A 47 8.71 -9.01 -4.50
CA VAL A 47 8.44 -9.39 -3.10
C VAL A 47 9.01 -8.33 -2.18
N ASP A 48 8.16 -7.46 -1.68
CA ASP A 48 8.50 -6.38 -0.79
C ASP A 48 8.88 -6.87 0.61
N ALA A 49 8.09 -7.78 1.19
CA ALA A 49 8.39 -8.43 2.47
C ALA A 49 8.03 -9.92 2.45
N TYR A 50 8.83 -10.72 3.14
CA TYR A 50 8.56 -12.14 3.34
C TYR A 50 9.12 -12.62 4.68
N TYR A 51 8.25 -13.15 5.53
CA TYR A 51 8.58 -13.72 6.84
C TYR A 51 7.95 -15.12 7.05
N GLY A 52 7.63 -15.81 5.95
CA GLY A 52 7.22 -17.22 5.93
C GLY A 52 8.41 -18.18 6.03
N PRO A 53 8.20 -19.50 5.78
CA PRO A 53 9.26 -20.51 5.83
C PRO A 53 10.42 -20.20 4.88
N ALA A 54 11.63 -20.03 5.41
CA ALA A 54 12.80 -19.61 4.63
C ALA A 54 13.15 -20.57 3.48
N GLU A 55 12.89 -21.87 3.67
CA GLU A 55 13.11 -22.90 2.66
C GLU A 55 12.25 -22.68 1.38
N TRP A 56 11.08 -22.05 1.49
CA TRP A 56 10.25 -21.77 0.32
C TRP A 56 10.89 -20.74 -0.59
N ARG A 57 11.46 -19.68 0.00
CA ARG A 57 12.22 -18.67 -0.77
C ARG A 57 13.46 -19.28 -1.41
N THR A 58 14.21 -20.10 -0.65
CA THR A 58 15.39 -20.79 -1.17
C THR A 58 15.04 -21.69 -2.36
N GLN A 59 13.96 -22.47 -2.28
CA GLN A 59 13.48 -23.32 -3.36
C GLN A 59 13.06 -22.52 -4.59
N ALA A 60 12.28 -21.45 -4.39
CA ALA A 60 11.81 -20.58 -5.47
C ALA A 60 12.96 -19.93 -6.24
N MET A 61 13.99 -19.48 -5.53
CA MET A 61 15.16 -18.82 -6.16
C MET A 61 16.11 -19.82 -6.85
N ALA A 62 16.19 -21.07 -6.35
CA ALA A 62 17.11 -22.07 -6.92
C ALA A 62 16.61 -22.63 -8.26
N HIS A 63 15.30 -22.83 -8.40
CA HIS A 63 14.70 -23.49 -9.56
C HIS A 63 13.35 -22.86 -9.92
N PRO A 64 13.32 -21.57 -10.32
CA PRO A 64 12.07 -20.92 -10.68
C PRO A 64 11.49 -21.51 -11.95
N ARG A 65 10.18 -21.73 -11.97
CA ARG A 65 9.47 -22.09 -13.20
C ARG A 65 9.50 -20.91 -14.18
N SER A 66 9.37 -21.21 -15.49
CA SER A 66 9.21 -20.16 -16.50
C SER A 66 7.92 -19.34 -16.28
N THR A 67 7.89 -18.09 -16.76
CA THR A 67 6.69 -17.23 -16.69
C THR A 67 5.46 -17.91 -17.29
N ALA A 68 5.62 -18.67 -18.39
CA ALA A 68 4.55 -19.45 -19.01
C ALA A 68 3.99 -20.56 -18.10
N GLU A 69 4.84 -21.23 -17.32
CA GLU A 69 4.41 -22.25 -16.35
C GLU A 69 3.75 -21.60 -15.15
N LEU A 70 4.28 -20.46 -14.66
CA LEU A 70 3.71 -19.69 -13.56
C LEU A 70 2.32 -19.15 -13.94
N LYS A 71 2.11 -18.67 -15.16
CA LYS A 71 0.80 -18.23 -15.66
C LYS A 71 -0.23 -19.37 -15.62
N ARG A 72 0.13 -20.55 -16.16
CA ARG A 72 -0.76 -21.72 -16.10
C ARG A 72 -1.08 -22.14 -14.66
N ALA A 73 -0.07 -22.07 -13.78
CA ALA A 73 -0.27 -22.38 -12.36
C ALA A 73 -1.19 -21.36 -11.67
N ALA A 74 -1.04 -20.07 -11.98
CA ALA A 74 -1.90 -19.01 -11.48
C ALA A 74 -3.37 -19.19 -11.95
N ASP A 75 -3.58 -19.46 -13.25
CA ASP A 75 -4.90 -19.70 -13.82
C ASP A 75 -5.59 -20.91 -13.16
N ALA A 76 -4.86 -22.02 -12.97
CA ALA A 76 -5.37 -23.22 -12.30
C ALA A 76 -5.65 -22.98 -10.80
N LEU A 77 -4.80 -22.20 -10.14
CA LEU A 77 -4.95 -21.83 -8.73
C LEU A 77 -6.19 -20.93 -8.52
N HIS A 78 -6.36 -19.93 -9.38
CA HIS A 78 -7.50 -19.02 -9.35
C HIS A 78 -8.82 -19.80 -9.47
N ALA A 79 -8.95 -20.68 -10.48
CA ALA A 79 -10.15 -21.48 -10.67
C ALA A 79 -10.47 -22.39 -9.46
N GLN A 80 -9.45 -22.94 -8.77
CA GLN A 80 -9.67 -23.76 -7.58
C GLN A 80 -10.16 -22.92 -6.38
N ILE A 81 -9.65 -21.69 -6.24
CA ILE A 81 -10.07 -20.78 -5.17
C ILE A 81 -11.50 -20.31 -5.39
N GLU A 82 -11.87 -19.93 -6.63
CA GLU A 82 -13.26 -19.55 -6.98
C GLU A 82 -14.26 -20.70 -6.74
N ALA A 83 -13.86 -21.93 -6.98
CA ALA A 83 -14.70 -23.09 -6.68
C ALA A 83 -14.98 -23.24 -5.18
N ILE A 84 -13.99 -22.94 -4.31
CA ILE A 84 -14.19 -22.93 -2.85
C ILE A 84 -15.08 -21.75 -2.44
N GLU A 85 -14.83 -20.55 -2.97
CA GLU A 85 -15.64 -19.37 -2.70
C GLU A 85 -17.12 -19.63 -3.00
N SER A 86 -17.39 -20.19 -4.18
CA SER A 86 -18.76 -20.49 -4.64
C SER A 86 -19.44 -21.59 -3.81
N ALA A 87 -18.71 -22.60 -3.38
CA ALA A 87 -19.23 -23.75 -2.65
C ALA A 87 -19.38 -23.51 -1.14
N SER A 88 -18.65 -22.55 -0.55
CA SER A 88 -18.65 -22.33 0.89
C SER A 88 -19.94 -21.66 1.38
N ALA A 89 -20.48 -22.11 2.51
CA ALA A 89 -21.52 -21.40 3.25
C ALA A 89 -20.97 -20.46 4.33
N GLU A 90 -19.71 -20.62 4.72
CA GLU A 90 -19.07 -19.83 5.75
C GLU A 90 -18.58 -18.48 5.23
N THR A 91 -19.08 -17.38 5.79
CA THR A 91 -18.73 -16.01 5.39
C THR A 91 -17.22 -15.73 5.47
N ALA A 92 -16.56 -16.22 6.52
CA ALA A 92 -15.11 -16.02 6.69
C ALA A 92 -14.29 -16.75 5.61
N VAL A 93 -14.69 -17.98 5.24
CA VAL A 93 -14.05 -18.74 4.17
C VAL A 93 -14.29 -18.07 2.82
N LYS A 94 -15.52 -17.63 2.53
CA LYS A 94 -15.83 -16.88 1.30
C LYS A 94 -14.97 -15.63 1.17
N ARG A 95 -14.94 -14.80 2.19
CA ARG A 95 -14.14 -13.56 2.21
C ARG A 95 -12.66 -13.84 1.94
N ARG A 96 -12.08 -14.81 2.65
CA ARG A 96 -10.68 -15.19 2.46
C ARG A 96 -10.42 -15.73 1.05
N ALA A 97 -11.29 -16.59 0.53
CA ALA A 97 -11.18 -17.11 -0.83
C ALA A 97 -11.28 -15.99 -1.87
N HIS A 98 -12.25 -15.09 -1.73
CA HIS A 98 -12.41 -13.91 -2.58
C HIS A 98 -11.14 -13.03 -2.61
N THR A 99 -10.60 -12.72 -1.44
CA THR A 99 -9.35 -11.94 -1.33
C THR A 99 -8.17 -12.66 -1.98
N LEU A 100 -8.02 -13.96 -1.72
CA LEU A 100 -6.94 -14.76 -2.29
C LEU A 100 -7.07 -14.89 -3.82
N ALA A 101 -8.29 -15.02 -4.36
CA ALA A 101 -8.52 -15.02 -5.81
C ALA A 101 -8.06 -13.71 -6.45
N ALA A 102 -8.38 -12.57 -5.85
CA ALA A 102 -7.91 -11.27 -6.33
C ALA A 102 -6.38 -11.13 -6.29
N TYR A 103 -5.72 -11.67 -5.26
CA TYR A 103 -4.25 -11.69 -5.19
C TYR A 103 -3.63 -12.54 -6.32
N VAL A 104 -4.20 -13.70 -6.59
CA VAL A 104 -3.75 -14.58 -7.69
C VAL A 104 -3.98 -13.93 -9.05
N ALA A 105 -5.11 -13.27 -9.26
CA ALA A 105 -5.42 -12.54 -10.50
C ALA A 105 -4.43 -11.40 -10.74
N SER A 106 -4.09 -10.63 -9.71
CA SER A 106 -3.06 -9.59 -9.78
C SER A 106 -1.68 -10.16 -10.12
N ALA A 107 -1.25 -11.21 -9.43
CA ALA A 107 0.01 -11.91 -9.71
C ALA A 107 0.05 -12.45 -11.14
N ARG A 108 -1.07 -13.00 -11.64
CA ARG A 108 -1.22 -13.50 -13.01
C ARG A 108 -1.04 -12.37 -14.05
N PHE A 109 -1.66 -11.22 -13.83
CA PHE A 109 -1.51 -10.07 -14.70
C PHE A 109 -0.08 -9.50 -14.64
N ARG A 110 0.55 -9.49 -13.45
CA ARG A 110 1.95 -9.04 -13.34
C ARG A 110 2.89 -9.91 -14.17
N LEU A 111 2.67 -11.23 -14.23
CA LEU A 111 3.42 -12.13 -15.12
C LEU A 111 3.24 -11.77 -16.60
N ASP A 112 2.04 -11.30 -17.02
CA ASP A 112 1.88 -10.79 -18.39
C ASP A 112 2.70 -9.52 -18.62
N MET A 113 2.78 -8.63 -17.62
CA MET A 113 3.59 -7.43 -17.72
C MET A 113 5.10 -7.72 -17.74
N ILE A 114 5.58 -8.72 -17.01
CA ILE A 114 6.98 -9.21 -17.07
C ILE A 114 7.30 -9.67 -18.50
N ASP A 115 6.37 -10.36 -19.15
CA ASP A 115 6.51 -10.77 -20.56
C ASP A 115 6.24 -9.64 -21.58
N GLY A 116 6.10 -8.40 -21.12
CA GLY A 116 6.01 -7.21 -21.97
C GLY A 116 4.60 -6.70 -22.26
N ALA A 117 3.54 -7.32 -21.72
CA ALA A 117 2.18 -6.81 -21.85
C ALA A 117 2.05 -5.42 -21.18
N ARG A 118 1.22 -4.58 -21.77
CA ARG A 118 0.87 -3.26 -21.23
C ARG A 118 -0.63 -3.05 -21.38
N ALA A 119 -1.23 -2.43 -20.37
CA ALA A 119 -2.62 -2.00 -20.37
C ALA A 119 -2.69 -0.46 -20.24
N PRO A 120 -3.77 0.19 -20.65
CA PRO A 120 -4.04 1.58 -20.29
C PRO A 120 -4.01 1.78 -18.78
N PHE A 121 -3.54 2.94 -18.31
CA PHE A 121 -3.27 3.22 -16.90
C PHE A 121 -4.38 2.81 -15.94
N VAL A 122 -5.64 3.19 -16.24
CA VAL A 122 -6.79 2.86 -15.37
C VAL A 122 -7.07 1.35 -15.36
N GLN A 123 -6.94 0.69 -16.51
CA GLN A 123 -7.11 -0.76 -16.59
C GLN A 123 -5.98 -1.51 -15.88
N GLU A 124 -4.73 -1.03 -16.01
CA GLU A 124 -3.58 -1.59 -15.29
C GLU A 124 -3.79 -1.48 -13.78
N ALA A 125 -4.26 -0.33 -13.29
CA ALA A 125 -4.58 -0.11 -11.89
C ALA A 125 -5.64 -1.10 -11.38
N GLN A 126 -6.73 -1.27 -12.14
CA GLN A 126 -7.79 -2.23 -11.78
C GLN A 126 -7.27 -3.66 -11.74
N LEU A 127 -6.44 -4.07 -12.69
CA LEU A 127 -5.94 -5.44 -12.78
C LEU A 127 -4.89 -5.77 -11.70
N LEU A 128 -4.07 -4.79 -11.30
CA LEU A 128 -3.03 -5.00 -10.28
C LEU A 128 -3.55 -4.77 -8.85
N PHE A 129 -4.40 -3.76 -8.67
CA PHE A 129 -4.74 -3.26 -7.34
C PHE A 129 -6.23 -3.42 -6.99
N ALA A 130 -7.04 -3.96 -7.89
CA ALA A 130 -8.49 -4.06 -7.73
C ALA A 130 -9.15 -2.71 -7.35
N LEU A 131 -8.60 -1.60 -7.84
CA LEU A 131 -9.06 -0.25 -7.58
C LEU A 131 -9.03 0.58 -8.87
N THR A 132 -10.15 1.25 -9.16
CA THR A 132 -10.27 2.18 -10.28
C THR A 132 -10.05 3.60 -9.78
N PRO A 133 -8.94 4.28 -10.18
CA PRO A 133 -8.69 5.64 -9.74
C PRO A 133 -9.65 6.64 -10.39
N GLU A 134 -10.10 7.64 -9.62
CA GLU A 134 -10.78 8.82 -10.18
C GLU A 134 -9.75 9.73 -10.86
N ILE A 135 -9.91 9.96 -12.16
CA ILE A 135 -9.02 10.83 -12.94
C ILE A 135 -9.73 12.15 -13.25
N LYS A 136 -9.25 13.24 -12.67
CA LYS A 136 -9.77 14.59 -12.90
C LYS A 136 -8.94 15.31 -13.96
N PRO A 137 -9.53 16.17 -14.81
CA PRO A 137 -8.76 17.01 -15.72
C PRO A 137 -7.81 17.91 -14.92
N LEU A 138 -6.61 18.19 -15.46
CA LEU A 138 -5.62 19.03 -14.76
C LEU A 138 -6.16 20.40 -14.37
N THR A 139 -7.04 21.00 -15.21
CA THR A 139 -7.69 22.28 -14.92
C THR A 139 -8.57 22.27 -13.66
N ALA A 140 -8.97 21.09 -13.16
CA ALA A 140 -9.68 20.98 -11.88
C ALA A 140 -8.81 21.43 -10.68
N TYR A 141 -7.49 21.51 -10.86
CA TYR A 141 -6.53 21.92 -9.83
C TYR A 141 -6.16 23.41 -9.90
N ASP A 142 -6.58 24.16 -10.96
CA ASP A 142 -6.28 25.58 -11.10
C ASP A 142 -6.78 26.44 -9.92
N PRO A 143 -7.97 26.19 -9.33
CA PRO A 143 -8.40 26.91 -8.13
C PRO A 143 -7.48 26.66 -6.91
N VAL A 144 -6.90 25.47 -6.81
CA VAL A 144 -5.95 25.15 -5.74
C VAL A 144 -4.64 25.88 -5.95
N LEU A 145 -4.13 25.93 -7.20
CA LEU A 145 -2.95 26.72 -7.54
C LEU A 145 -3.15 28.21 -7.20
N ALA A 146 -4.32 28.77 -7.52
CA ALA A 146 -4.66 30.16 -7.18
C ALA A 146 -4.69 30.40 -5.67
N ARG A 147 -5.19 29.43 -4.87
CA ARG A 147 -5.15 29.50 -3.40
C ARG A 147 -3.70 29.47 -2.90
N ILE A 148 -2.85 28.61 -3.45
CA ILE A 148 -1.43 28.53 -3.08
C ILE A 148 -0.70 29.82 -3.47
N ASP A 149 -1.01 30.40 -4.63
CA ASP A 149 -0.46 31.69 -5.06
C ASP A 149 -0.70 32.80 -4.03
N ALA A 150 -1.90 32.83 -3.44
CA ALA A 150 -2.24 33.78 -2.38
C ALA A 150 -1.49 33.50 -1.05
N LEU A 151 -1.15 32.24 -0.76
CA LEU A 151 -0.42 31.86 0.46
C LEU A 151 1.09 32.22 0.39
N VAL A 152 1.65 32.26 -0.82
CA VAL A 152 3.07 32.56 -1.05
C VAL A 152 3.23 33.76 -2.01
N PRO A 153 2.77 34.97 -1.59
CA PRO A 153 2.79 36.13 -2.49
C PRO A 153 4.22 36.49 -2.90
N GLY A 154 4.39 37.07 -4.08
CA GLY A 154 5.68 37.50 -4.59
C GLY A 154 5.75 37.53 -6.11
N HIS A 155 6.96 37.74 -6.65
CA HIS A 155 7.23 37.76 -8.08
C HIS A 155 7.87 36.47 -8.55
N GLY A 156 7.67 36.11 -9.81
CA GLY A 156 8.24 34.92 -10.43
C GLY A 156 7.29 33.70 -10.39
N GLU A 157 7.80 32.58 -10.88
CA GLU A 157 7.07 31.33 -10.99
C GLU A 157 6.61 30.81 -9.61
N LEU A 158 5.36 30.29 -9.55
CA LEU A 158 4.74 29.82 -8.31
C LEU A 158 5.57 28.69 -7.66
N SER A 159 6.08 27.76 -8.45
CA SER A 159 6.94 26.67 -7.96
C SER A 159 8.22 27.17 -7.26
N GLY A 160 8.83 28.22 -7.81
CA GLY A 160 10.00 28.85 -7.19
C GLY A 160 9.67 29.55 -5.88
N ARG A 161 8.52 30.24 -5.79
CA ARG A 161 8.06 30.88 -4.54
C ARG A 161 7.70 29.86 -3.47
N VAL A 162 7.04 28.77 -3.83
CA VAL A 162 6.76 27.64 -2.93
C VAL A 162 8.06 27.00 -2.44
N ALA A 163 9.01 26.76 -3.34
CA ALA A 163 10.33 26.22 -2.95
C ALA A 163 11.06 27.13 -1.95
N ALA A 164 11.09 28.44 -2.21
CA ALA A 164 11.71 29.44 -1.31
C ALA A 164 10.96 29.52 0.03
N PHE A 165 9.64 29.38 0.03
CA PHE A 165 8.86 29.34 1.26
C PHE A 165 9.20 28.09 2.07
N ARG A 166 9.17 26.90 1.45
CA ARG A 166 9.45 25.62 2.10
C ARG A 166 10.89 25.48 2.59
N ALA A 167 11.86 26.11 1.94
CA ALA A 167 13.26 26.11 2.36
C ALA A 167 13.48 26.64 3.78
N ARG A 168 12.55 27.46 4.31
CA ARG A 168 12.60 27.96 5.69
C ARG A 168 12.25 26.91 6.73
N TYR A 169 11.66 25.80 6.32
CA TYR A 169 11.11 24.75 7.18
C TYR A 169 11.86 23.41 6.99
N VAL A 170 13.02 23.46 6.36
CA VAL A 170 13.91 22.30 6.25
C VAL A 170 14.46 21.95 7.62
N ILE A 171 14.38 20.69 8.00
CA ILE A 171 14.97 20.18 9.24
C ILE A 171 16.49 20.14 9.06
N PRO A 172 17.27 20.75 9.94
CA PRO A 172 18.74 20.64 9.89
C PRO A 172 19.18 19.16 9.93
N PRO A 173 20.14 18.74 9.11
CA PRO A 173 20.56 17.32 9.02
C PRO A 173 20.96 16.71 10.36
N ASP A 174 21.63 17.46 11.23
CA ASP A 174 22.03 17.06 12.58
C ASP A 174 20.84 16.85 13.55
N LYS A 175 19.66 17.36 13.21
CA LYS A 175 18.43 17.27 14.01
C LYS A 175 17.41 16.29 13.44
N LEU A 176 17.58 15.87 12.17
CA LEU A 176 16.60 15.08 11.45
C LEU A 176 16.20 13.80 12.21
N GLN A 177 17.19 13.04 12.69
CA GLN A 177 16.92 11.81 13.43
C GLN A 177 16.10 12.06 14.70
N ALA A 178 16.43 13.11 15.45
CA ALA A 178 15.72 13.44 16.69
C ALA A 178 14.28 13.90 16.43
N VAL A 179 14.05 14.67 15.36
CA VAL A 179 12.72 15.15 14.96
C VAL A 179 11.85 14.01 14.48
N VAL A 180 12.36 13.14 13.59
CA VAL A 180 11.62 11.97 13.09
C VAL A 180 11.35 10.98 14.21
N GLN A 181 12.31 10.72 15.11
CA GLN A 181 12.09 9.87 16.28
C GLN A 181 10.97 10.40 17.17
N ALA A 182 10.96 11.71 17.44
CA ALA A 182 9.89 12.33 18.25
C ALA A 182 8.51 12.23 17.59
N ALA A 183 8.46 12.32 16.25
CA ALA A 183 7.22 12.10 15.49
C ALA A 183 6.75 10.65 15.60
N ILE A 184 7.64 9.67 15.42
CA ILE A 184 7.30 8.24 15.56
C ILE A 184 6.82 7.93 16.98
N ASP A 185 7.52 8.44 18.00
CA ASP A 185 7.17 8.21 19.41
C ASP A 185 5.77 8.72 19.73
N GLU A 186 5.40 9.90 19.23
CA GLU A 186 4.06 10.45 19.46
C GLU A 186 2.99 9.71 18.66
N CYS A 187 3.24 9.38 17.36
CA CYS A 187 2.34 8.53 16.58
C CYS A 187 2.11 7.18 17.31
N ARG A 188 3.17 6.56 17.84
CA ARG A 188 3.09 5.33 18.64
C ARG A 188 2.26 5.52 19.92
N ARG A 189 2.53 6.57 20.69
CA ARG A 189 1.81 6.86 21.94
C ARG A 189 0.31 6.98 21.70
N ARG A 190 -0.09 7.69 20.62
CA ARG A 190 -1.50 7.88 20.25
C ARG A 190 -2.10 6.55 19.76
N THR A 191 -1.42 5.83 18.93
CA THR A 191 -1.86 4.52 18.44
C THR A 191 -2.13 3.54 19.59
N LEU A 192 -1.27 3.50 20.60
CA LEU A 192 -1.42 2.62 21.76
C LEU A 192 -2.65 2.94 22.65
N GLN A 193 -3.30 4.08 22.47
CA GLN A 193 -4.57 4.38 23.13
C GLN A 193 -5.75 3.59 22.52
N HIS A 194 -5.60 3.15 21.27
CA HIS A 194 -6.65 2.46 20.50
C HIS A 194 -6.28 1.02 20.11
N ILE A 195 -4.99 0.71 20.01
CA ILE A 195 -4.47 -0.58 19.57
C ILE A 195 -3.54 -1.19 20.62
N ALA A 196 -3.84 -2.42 21.05
CA ALA A 196 -2.92 -3.19 21.88
C ALA A 196 -1.89 -3.90 20.98
N LEU A 197 -0.64 -3.50 21.08
CA LEU A 197 0.49 -4.16 20.42
C LEU A 197 1.20 -5.14 21.36
N GLN A 198 1.99 -6.05 20.79
CA GLN A 198 2.76 -7.03 21.55
C GLN A 198 3.91 -6.34 22.32
N ARG A 199 4.32 -6.93 23.47
CA ARG A 199 5.39 -6.36 24.31
C ARG A 199 6.77 -6.35 23.64
N ASN A 200 7.01 -7.25 22.68
CA ASN A 200 8.25 -7.34 21.90
C ASN A 200 8.24 -6.46 20.65
N GLU A 201 7.15 -5.71 20.41
CA GLU A 201 7.03 -4.80 19.30
C GLU A 201 8.06 -3.67 19.40
N ARG A 202 8.78 -3.43 18.29
CA ARG A 202 9.82 -2.40 18.20
C ARG A 202 10.17 -2.08 16.74
N PHE A 203 10.81 -0.95 16.59
CA PHE A 203 11.42 -0.54 15.31
C PHE A 203 12.83 -0.01 15.53
N THR A 204 13.59 0.08 14.45
CA THR A 204 14.85 0.83 14.36
C THR A 204 14.72 1.89 13.29
N LEU A 205 15.26 3.08 13.53
CA LEU A 205 15.29 4.19 12.57
C LEU A 205 16.69 4.33 12.01
N LEU A 206 16.84 4.32 10.68
CA LEU A 206 18.08 4.52 9.96
C LEU A 206 17.94 5.67 8.95
N LEU A 207 18.93 6.52 8.87
CA LEU A 207 19.10 7.49 7.79
C LEU A 207 19.98 6.85 6.71
N VAL A 208 19.50 6.87 5.46
CA VAL A 208 20.13 6.22 4.30
C VAL A 208 20.23 7.19 3.14
N THR A 209 20.93 6.80 2.06
CA THR A 209 21.09 7.58 0.83
C THR A 209 21.04 6.66 -0.39
N GLY A 210 20.81 7.24 -1.57
CA GLY A 210 20.91 6.52 -2.85
C GLY A 210 19.65 5.78 -3.27
N HIS A 211 18.48 6.14 -2.73
CA HIS A 211 17.22 5.48 -3.05
C HIS A 211 16.27 6.34 -3.89
N SER A 212 15.37 5.70 -4.64
CA SER A 212 14.34 6.38 -5.43
C SER A 212 13.14 6.83 -4.59
N TRP A 213 12.92 6.19 -3.42
CA TRP A 213 11.88 6.53 -2.45
C TRP A 213 12.38 7.55 -1.41
N GLY A 214 11.49 8.13 -0.61
CA GLY A 214 11.83 9.07 0.46
C GLY A 214 11.94 8.42 1.85
N ALA A 215 11.11 7.40 2.11
CA ALA A 215 11.19 6.56 3.29
C ALA A 215 10.66 5.16 2.98
N TYR A 216 10.95 4.21 3.86
CA TYR A 216 10.56 2.83 3.68
C TYR A 216 10.51 2.10 5.02
N ASN A 217 9.47 1.31 5.25
CA ASN A 217 9.38 0.40 6.38
C ASN A 217 9.69 -1.03 5.94
N TYR A 218 10.75 -1.58 6.45
CA TYR A 218 11.10 -2.98 6.26
C TYR A 218 10.60 -3.82 7.45
N TYR A 219 9.47 -4.52 7.28
CA TYR A 219 8.93 -5.40 8.30
C TYR A 219 9.62 -6.77 8.26
N HIS A 220 10.30 -7.15 9.34
CA HIS A 220 11.10 -8.39 9.41
C HIS A 220 10.32 -9.59 9.95
N GLY A 221 9.08 -9.40 10.40
CA GLY A 221 8.37 -10.36 11.25
C GLY A 221 8.75 -10.21 12.73
N ASP A 222 8.13 -11.01 13.57
CA ASP A 222 8.32 -11.00 15.03
C ASP A 222 8.06 -9.63 15.67
N ASN A 223 7.09 -8.89 15.11
CA ASN A 223 6.69 -7.53 15.50
C ASN A 223 7.83 -6.50 15.42
N GLN A 224 8.73 -6.64 14.44
CA GLN A 224 9.90 -5.78 14.29
C GLN A 224 9.98 -5.15 12.90
N SER A 225 10.28 -3.85 12.87
CA SER A 225 10.53 -3.10 11.64
C SER A 225 11.87 -2.36 11.67
N GLN A 226 12.41 -2.11 10.48
CA GLN A 226 13.45 -1.14 10.23
C GLN A 226 12.84 -0.02 9.37
N ILE A 227 12.75 1.19 9.93
CA ILE A 227 12.29 2.38 9.21
C ILE A 227 13.53 3.07 8.66
N GLN A 228 13.57 3.27 7.35
CA GLN A 228 14.65 3.95 6.64
C GLN A 228 14.13 5.26 6.07
N VAL A 229 14.92 6.34 6.23
CA VAL A 229 14.62 7.66 5.67
C VAL A 229 15.77 8.06 4.74
N ASP A 230 15.44 8.25 3.46
CA ASP A 230 16.40 8.71 2.46
C ASP A 230 16.69 10.20 2.65
N THR A 231 17.97 10.55 2.69
CA THR A 231 18.44 11.91 2.99
C THR A 231 19.09 12.61 1.80
N ASP A 232 18.95 12.05 0.59
CA ASP A 232 19.47 12.69 -0.63
C ASP A 232 18.82 14.05 -0.90
N LEU A 233 17.55 14.20 -0.50
CA LEU A 233 16.83 15.46 -0.56
C LEU A 233 16.48 15.95 0.85
N PRO A 234 16.50 17.27 1.09
CA PRO A 234 16.13 17.82 2.39
C PRO A 234 14.69 17.44 2.78
N SER A 235 14.50 17.02 4.03
CA SER A 235 13.16 16.80 4.64
C SER A 235 12.66 18.09 5.27
N ASN A 236 11.39 18.40 5.06
CA ASN A 236 10.73 19.51 5.71
C ASN A 236 10.06 19.07 7.02
N ILE A 237 9.73 20.01 7.88
CA ILE A 237 9.12 19.72 9.18
C ILE A 237 7.74 19.04 9.04
N ASP A 238 6.98 19.37 8.00
CA ASP A 238 5.69 18.77 7.67
C ASP A 238 5.81 17.31 7.22
N ASP A 239 6.98 16.88 6.72
CA ASP A 239 7.26 15.49 6.37
C ASP A 239 7.44 14.60 7.62
N ALA A 240 7.83 15.16 8.78
CA ALA A 240 8.22 14.37 9.95
C ALA A 240 7.08 13.52 10.52
N LEU A 241 5.86 14.09 10.66
CA LEU A 241 4.68 13.34 11.10
C LEU A 241 4.19 12.37 10.02
N GLN A 242 4.29 12.76 8.74
CA GLN A 242 3.98 11.87 7.65
C GLN A 242 4.89 10.63 7.70
N LEU A 243 6.20 10.80 7.87
CA LEU A 243 7.13 9.69 8.03
C LEU A 243 6.81 8.86 9.29
N GLY A 244 6.60 9.52 10.43
CA GLY A 244 6.37 8.85 11.70
C GLY A 244 5.10 8.01 11.73
N CYS A 245 3.99 8.54 11.23
CA CYS A 245 2.71 7.85 11.24
C CYS A 245 2.58 6.86 10.06
N HIS A 246 3.07 7.21 8.88
CA HIS A 246 3.00 6.36 7.69
C HIS A 246 3.90 5.12 7.81
N GLU A 247 5.19 5.33 8.07
CA GLU A 247 6.13 4.21 8.20
C GLU A 247 5.98 3.48 9.55
N GLY A 248 5.60 4.21 10.59
CA GLY A 248 5.48 3.70 11.95
C GLY A 248 4.04 3.36 12.36
N TYR A 249 3.41 4.28 13.08
CA TYR A 249 2.18 4.03 13.82
C TYR A 249 1.09 5.08 13.53
N PRO A 250 -0.08 4.69 13.04
CA PRO A 250 -0.60 3.34 12.85
C PRO A 250 -0.34 2.72 11.47
N GLY A 251 0.62 3.25 10.70
CA GLY A 251 0.90 2.86 9.32
C GLY A 251 1.61 1.51 9.17
N HIS A 252 2.61 1.45 8.29
CA HIS A 252 3.20 0.19 7.80
C HIS A 252 3.71 -0.75 8.89
N HIS A 253 4.30 -0.25 9.98
CA HIS A 253 4.70 -1.12 11.08
C HIS A 253 3.51 -1.85 11.70
N VAL A 254 2.42 -1.14 12.01
CA VAL A 254 1.21 -1.74 12.60
C VAL A 254 0.51 -2.66 11.60
N GLN A 255 0.47 -2.30 10.32
CA GLN A 255 -0.05 -3.15 9.25
C GLN A 255 0.72 -4.47 9.18
N GLY A 256 2.06 -4.43 9.24
CA GLY A 256 2.91 -5.62 9.32
C GLY A 256 2.62 -6.50 10.53
N VAL A 257 2.45 -5.90 11.71
CA VAL A 257 2.07 -6.61 12.94
C VAL A 257 0.72 -7.32 12.80
N TYR A 258 -0.27 -6.68 12.16
CA TYR A 258 -1.58 -7.28 11.94
C TYR A 258 -1.55 -8.36 10.85
N ALA A 259 -0.80 -8.18 9.77
CA ALA A 259 -0.58 -9.20 8.76
C ALA A 259 0.09 -10.44 9.37
N GLU A 260 1.14 -10.26 10.20
CA GLU A 260 1.76 -11.37 10.91
C GLU A 260 0.79 -12.06 11.89
N ARG A 261 -0.11 -11.30 12.52
CA ARG A 261 -1.17 -11.87 13.38
C ARG A 261 -2.14 -12.73 12.56
N LEU A 262 -2.55 -12.31 11.37
CA LEU A 262 -3.36 -13.12 10.46
C LEU A 262 -2.62 -14.41 10.07
N TYR A 263 -1.35 -14.30 9.72
CA TYR A 263 -0.50 -15.45 9.41
C TYR A 263 -0.35 -16.42 10.60
N ARG A 264 0.11 -15.94 11.76
CA ARG A 264 0.46 -16.83 12.86
C ARG A 264 -0.74 -17.37 13.64
N ARG A 265 -1.73 -16.51 13.92
CA ARG A 265 -2.89 -16.88 14.74
C ARG A 265 -3.96 -17.61 13.95
N TYR A 266 -4.28 -17.10 12.75
CA TYR A 266 -5.37 -17.65 11.91
C TYR A 266 -4.86 -18.62 10.84
N ARG A 267 -3.54 -18.78 10.72
CA ARG A 267 -2.89 -19.65 9.72
C ARG A 267 -3.17 -19.20 8.28
N TYR A 268 -3.38 -17.90 8.07
CA TYR A 268 -3.53 -17.31 6.75
C TYR A 268 -2.15 -17.05 6.16
N VAL A 269 -1.58 -18.10 5.55
CA VAL A 269 -0.17 -18.12 5.11
C VAL A 269 0.11 -17.07 4.02
N GLU A 270 -0.89 -16.68 3.25
CA GLU A 270 -0.82 -15.61 2.25
C GLU A 270 -0.41 -14.25 2.85
N TYR A 271 -0.62 -14.04 4.14
CA TYR A 271 -0.14 -12.84 4.84
C TYR A 271 1.32 -12.93 5.32
N SER A 272 2.03 -14.00 5.01
CA SER A 272 3.48 -14.09 5.24
C SER A 272 4.32 -13.45 4.13
N ILE A 273 3.69 -13.02 3.05
CA ILE A 273 4.32 -12.38 1.89
C ILE A 273 3.56 -11.10 1.53
N ALA A 274 4.30 -10.08 1.17
CA ALA A 274 3.76 -8.83 0.64
C ALA A 274 4.33 -8.60 -0.76
N PRO A 275 3.61 -8.97 -1.83
CA PRO A 275 3.97 -8.56 -3.18
C PRO A 275 3.70 -7.07 -3.37
N LEU A 276 4.62 -6.35 -4.02
CA LEU A 276 4.52 -4.93 -4.28
C LEU A 276 3.27 -4.59 -5.12
N PHE A 277 2.99 -5.41 -6.12
CA PHE A 277 1.82 -5.27 -6.99
C PHE A 277 0.72 -6.24 -6.54
N SER A 278 -0.19 -5.74 -5.71
CA SER A 278 -1.31 -6.53 -5.20
C SER A 278 -2.46 -5.63 -4.73
N PRO A 279 -3.69 -6.16 -4.60
CA PRO A 279 -4.81 -5.40 -4.01
C PRO A 279 -4.60 -4.90 -2.58
N GLN A 280 -3.56 -5.35 -1.89
CA GLN A 280 -3.16 -4.78 -0.60
C GLN A 280 -2.49 -3.41 -0.73
N GLY A 281 -1.89 -3.08 -1.90
CA GLY A 281 -1.20 -1.82 -2.13
C GLY A 281 -2.02 -0.59 -1.75
N PRO A 282 -3.23 -0.37 -2.30
CA PRO A 282 -4.08 0.78 -1.95
C PRO A 282 -4.44 0.82 -0.46
N ILE A 283 -4.63 -0.34 0.16
CA ILE A 283 -4.97 -0.44 1.59
C ILE A 283 -3.77 -0.05 2.45
N ASN A 284 -2.59 -0.54 2.12
CA ASN A 284 -1.38 -0.27 2.87
C ASN A 284 -0.95 1.19 2.72
N GLU A 285 -0.80 1.69 1.50
CA GLU A 285 -0.37 3.08 1.23
C GLU A 285 -1.43 4.09 1.67
N GLY A 286 -2.70 3.81 1.36
CA GLY A 286 -3.82 4.64 1.79
C GLY A 286 -3.94 4.67 3.30
N GLY A 287 -3.79 3.53 3.97
CA GLY A 287 -3.81 3.42 5.42
C GLY A 287 -2.61 4.09 6.09
N GLY A 288 -1.42 4.00 5.50
CA GLY A 288 -0.23 4.73 5.94
C GLY A 288 -0.45 6.24 5.89
N ASN A 289 -0.93 6.76 4.76
CA ASN A 289 -1.26 8.17 4.59
C ASN A 289 -2.38 8.63 5.54
N TYR A 290 -3.44 7.83 5.72
CA TYR A 290 -4.52 8.13 6.65
C TYR A 290 -4.07 8.13 8.11
N GLY A 291 -2.98 7.46 8.42
CA GLY A 291 -2.44 7.33 9.77
C GLY A 291 -2.19 8.66 10.47
N VAL A 292 -1.79 9.71 9.74
CA VAL A 292 -1.63 11.06 10.30
C VAL A 292 -2.97 11.65 10.75
N GLU A 293 -3.99 11.58 9.88
CA GLU A 293 -5.32 12.11 10.17
C GLU A 293 -5.97 11.39 11.38
N LEU A 294 -5.75 10.06 11.41
CA LEU A 294 -6.26 9.19 12.46
C LEU A 294 -5.59 9.46 13.82
N ALA A 295 -4.26 9.62 13.82
CA ALA A 295 -3.50 9.88 15.03
C ALA A 295 -3.62 11.33 15.51
N PHE A 296 -3.83 12.30 14.62
CA PHE A 296 -3.87 13.74 14.94
C PHE A 296 -5.12 14.41 14.36
N PRO A 297 -6.30 14.15 14.93
CA PRO A 297 -7.54 14.73 14.41
C PRO A 297 -7.57 16.24 14.58
N GLY A 298 -8.10 16.95 13.59
CA GLY A 298 -8.33 18.40 13.64
C GLY A 298 -7.06 19.21 13.81
N ALA A 299 -7.02 20.06 14.84
CA ALA A 299 -5.90 20.98 15.11
C ALA A 299 -4.72 20.32 15.86
N GLU A 300 -4.81 19.06 16.21
CA GLU A 300 -3.82 18.39 17.07
C GLU A 300 -2.46 18.22 16.39
N LYS A 301 -2.45 18.02 15.06
CA LYS A 301 -1.22 17.98 14.25
C LYS A 301 -0.42 19.27 14.43
N LEU A 302 -1.02 20.40 14.12
CA LEU A 302 -0.37 21.71 14.22
C LEU A 302 0.08 22.01 15.68
N ALA A 303 -0.74 21.68 16.67
CA ALA A 303 -0.40 21.90 18.08
C ALA A 303 0.83 21.09 18.51
N PHE A 304 0.95 19.83 18.06
CA PHE A 304 2.12 19.01 18.35
C PHE A 304 3.36 19.50 17.59
N GLU A 305 3.24 19.84 16.33
CA GLU A 305 4.34 20.41 15.55
C GLU A 305 4.90 21.66 16.22
N GLN A 306 4.03 22.62 16.57
CA GLN A 306 4.42 23.87 17.24
C GLN A 306 5.08 23.64 18.60
N SER A 307 4.53 22.75 19.41
CA SER A 307 5.01 22.57 20.78
C SER A 307 6.22 21.66 20.88
N ARG A 308 6.44 20.78 19.91
CA ARG A 308 7.49 19.75 19.98
C ARG A 308 8.45 19.73 18.82
N LEU A 309 7.96 19.61 17.58
CA LEU A 309 8.84 19.38 16.43
C LEU A 309 9.59 20.63 16.01
N TYR A 310 8.94 21.79 15.96
CA TYR A 310 9.58 23.05 15.62
C TYR A 310 10.73 23.41 16.58
N PRO A 311 10.53 23.38 17.92
CA PRO A 311 11.62 23.59 18.86
C PRO A 311 12.78 22.60 18.70
N LEU A 312 12.48 21.30 18.47
CA LEU A 312 13.52 20.30 18.23
C LEU A 312 14.33 20.59 16.97
N ALA A 313 13.66 21.01 15.90
CA ALA A 313 14.31 21.40 14.65
C ALA A 313 15.04 22.74 14.76
N GLY A 314 14.79 23.54 15.81
CA GLY A 314 15.30 24.91 15.94
C GLY A 314 14.59 25.91 15.02
N LEU A 315 13.36 25.59 14.64
CA LEU A 315 12.47 26.44 13.85
C LEU A 315 11.58 27.28 14.76
N ASP A 316 11.12 28.45 14.27
CA ASP A 316 10.20 29.30 15.01
C ASP A 316 8.76 28.73 15.00
N PRO A 317 8.21 28.29 16.14
CA PRO A 317 6.86 27.74 16.21
C PRO A 317 5.74 28.72 15.77
N ALA A 318 5.98 30.03 15.84
CA ALA A 318 5.00 31.02 15.41
C ALA A 318 4.73 30.98 13.90
N THR A 319 5.63 30.39 13.12
CA THR A 319 5.51 30.26 11.66
C THR A 319 4.78 28.99 11.21
N ALA A 320 4.54 28.03 12.11
CA ALA A 320 3.92 26.75 11.79
C ALA A 320 2.52 26.88 11.15
N PRO A 321 1.60 27.78 11.54
CA PRO A 321 0.30 27.91 10.88
C PRO A 321 0.40 28.24 9.40
N ALA A 322 1.39 29.03 8.99
CA ALA A 322 1.58 29.39 7.57
C ALA A 322 2.14 28.19 6.78
N ALA A 323 3.05 27.42 7.39
CA ALA A 323 3.56 26.18 6.77
C ALA A 323 2.45 25.14 6.62
N GLU A 324 1.64 24.91 7.64
CA GLU A 324 0.52 23.97 7.62
C GLU A 324 -0.54 24.36 6.58
N ALA A 325 -0.88 25.65 6.47
CA ALA A 325 -1.82 26.13 5.46
C ALA A 325 -1.32 25.85 4.03
N LEU A 326 -0.01 26.02 3.79
CA LEU A 326 0.57 25.68 2.50
C LEU A 326 0.61 24.17 2.26
N ALA A 327 1.02 23.37 3.26
CA ALA A 327 1.07 21.92 3.17
C ALA A 327 -0.32 21.31 2.87
N ALA A 328 -1.35 21.77 3.57
CA ALA A 328 -2.73 21.37 3.34
C ALA A 328 -3.20 21.72 1.92
N ALA A 329 -2.91 22.93 1.44
CA ALA A 329 -3.23 23.32 0.07
C ALA A 329 -2.48 22.50 -0.98
N MET A 330 -1.22 22.15 -0.74
CA MET A 330 -0.43 21.30 -1.63
C MET A 330 -0.95 19.85 -1.66
N ASN A 331 -1.47 19.32 -0.55
CA ASN A 331 -2.10 18.00 -0.53
C ASN A 331 -3.33 17.92 -1.44
N ASP A 332 -4.07 19.01 -1.61
CA ASP A 332 -5.20 19.07 -2.54
C ASP A 332 -4.78 18.99 -4.02
N LEU A 333 -3.50 19.17 -4.33
CA LEU A 333 -2.93 18.94 -5.67
C LEU A 333 -2.55 17.47 -5.92
N ALA A 334 -2.59 16.62 -4.89
CA ALA A 334 -2.05 15.26 -4.98
C ALA A 334 -2.69 14.44 -6.13
N GLY A 335 -3.98 14.65 -6.41
CA GLY A 335 -4.68 13.97 -7.51
C GLY A 335 -4.16 14.30 -8.91
N ALA A 336 -3.53 15.46 -9.12
CA ALA A 336 -2.95 15.83 -10.41
C ALA A 336 -1.89 14.83 -10.89
N ARG A 337 -1.16 14.19 -9.95
CA ARG A 337 -0.17 13.16 -10.28
C ARG A 337 -0.75 11.95 -11.01
N LEU A 338 -2.02 11.59 -10.72
CA LEU A 338 -2.69 10.47 -11.37
C LEU A 338 -2.98 10.79 -12.84
N THR A 339 -3.46 11.99 -13.12
CA THR A 339 -3.74 12.47 -14.48
C THR A 339 -2.46 12.58 -15.30
N ILE A 340 -1.39 13.08 -14.69
CA ILE A 340 -0.07 13.17 -15.34
C ILE A 340 0.49 11.78 -15.63
N ALA A 341 0.45 10.87 -14.64
CA ALA A 341 0.89 9.49 -14.82
C ALA A 341 0.07 8.76 -15.90
N GLN A 342 -1.27 8.94 -15.92
CA GLN A 342 -2.12 8.40 -16.96
C GLN A 342 -1.71 8.91 -18.35
N GLN A 343 -1.58 10.23 -18.52
CA GLN A 343 -1.23 10.81 -19.83
C GLN A 343 0.14 10.32 -20.32
N TYR A 344 1.09 10.20 -19.41
CA TYR A 344 2.44 9.73 -19.71
C TYR A 344 2.47 8.24 -20.05
N LEU A 345 1.91 7.38 -19.21
CA LEU A 345 1.92 5.94 -19.41
C LEU A 345 1.04 5.46 -20.56
N ASP A 346 -0.02 6.21 -20.89
CA ASP A 346 -0.86 5.98 -22.07
C ASP A 346 -0.25 6.56 -23.36
N GLY A 347 0.95 7.19 -23.31
CA GLY A 347 1.67 7.72 -24.44
C GLY A 347 1.05 8.99 -25.05
N ARG A 348 0.22 9.73 -24.29
CA ARG A 348 -0.39 10.98 -24.72
C ARG A 348 0.57 12.17 -24.60
N ILE A 349 1.53 12.07 -23.69
CA ILE A 349 2.61 13.04 -23.50
C ILE A 349 3.93 12.29 -23.35
N ASP A 350 5.03 12.95 -23.69
CA ASP A 350 6.37 12.43 -23.46
C ASP A 350 6.86 12.71 -22.01
N ARG A 351 8.05 12.20 -21.70
CA ARG A 351 8.64 12.32 -20.36
C ARG A 351 8.94 13.78 -19.97
N GLU A 352 9.41 14.60 -20.92
CA GLU A 352 9.72 16.00 -20.65
C GLU A 352 8.44 16.80 -20.35
N ALA A 353 7.37 16.56 -21.09
CA ALA A 353 6.06 17.15 -20.83
C ALA A 353 5.49 16.68 -19.47
N ALA A 354 5.68 15.40 -19.11
CA ALA A 354 5.28 14.91 -17.79
C ALA A 354 6.05 15.62 -16.67
N VAL A 355 7.37 15.79 -16.80
CA VAL A 355 8.20 16.54 -15.84
C VAL A 355 7.74 17.99 -15.73
N ALA A 356 7.44 18.65 -16.85
CA ALA A 356 6.95 20.03 -16.86
C ALA A 356 5.58 20.14 -16.13
N LEU A 357 4.66 19.20 -16.36
CA LEU A 357 3.37 19.16 -15.68
C LEU A 357 3.52 18.87 -14.17
N LEU A 358 4.44 18.00 -13.77
CA LEU A 358 4.76 17.74 -12.34
C LEU A 358 5.31 19.01 -11.67
N GLN A 359 6.18 19.78 -12.38
CA GLN A 359 6.65 21.06 -11.86
C GLN A 359 5.50 22.06 -11.68
N HIS A 360 4.59 22.14 -12.66
CA HIS A 360 3.50 23.10 -12.64
C HIS A 360 2.40 22.73 -11.63
N TYR A 361 1.87 21.50 -11.68
CA TYR A 361 0.72 21.10 -10.86
C TYR A 361 1.08 20.58 -9.49
N LEU A 362 2.29 20.06 -9.27
CA LEU A 362 2.73 19.64 -7.94
C LEU A 362 3.74 20.61 -7.31
N LEU A 363 4.03 21.72 -8.00
CA LEU A 363 4.92 22.80 -7.53
C LEU A 363 6.30 22.28 -7.10
N GLN A 364 6.78 21.25 -7.79
CA GLN A 364 8.05 20.60 -7.51
C GLN A 364 9.21 21.29 -8.24
N GLY A 365 10.38 21.33 -7.63
CA GLY A 365 11.62 21.65 -8.36
C GLY A 365 11.89 20.56 -9.41
N ARG A 366 12.65 20.92 -10.48
CA ARG A 366 12.92 20.01 -11.61
C ARG A 366 13.50 18.67 -11.17
N GLU A 367 14.47 18.66 -10.27
CA GLU A 367 15.09 17.43 -9.75
C GLU A 367 14.06 16.47 -9.11
N ARG A 368 13.16 17.01 -8.28
CA ARG A 368 12.10 16.22 -7.64
C ARG A 368 11.08 15.73 -8.67
N ALA A 369 10.73 16.55 -9.66
CA ALA A 369 9.84 16.15 -10.73
C ALA A 369 10.44 15.02 -11.60
N GLU A 370 11.75 15.08 -11.88
CA GLU A 370 12.48 14.03 -12.59
C GLU A 370 12.61 12.75 -11.74
N LYS A 371 12.84 12.87 -10.42
CA LYS A 371 12.80 11.72 -9.49
C LYS A 371 11.42 11.06 -9.51
N TYR A 372 10.36 11.85 -9.50
CA TYR A 372 9.00 11.33 -9.55
C TYR A 372 8.64 10.71 -10.92
N ALA A 373 9.12 11.27 -12.03
CA ALA A 373 8.96 10.67 -13.35
C ALA A 373 9.66 9.29 -13.43
N ARG A 374 10.87 9.15 -12.84
CA ARG A 374 11.53 7.84 -12.71
C ARG A 374 10.71 6.86 -11.85
N PHE A 375 10.08 7.35 -10.80
CA PHE A 375 9.17 6.54 -9.99
C PHE A 375 7.98 6.03 -10.82
N ILE A 376 7.37 6.90 -11.66
CA ILE A 376 6.30 6.47 -12.59
C ILE A 376 6.83 5.44 -13.61
N ASP A 377 8.03 5.62 -14.16
CA ASP A 377 8.64 4.66 -15.08
C ASP A 377 8.78 3.28 -14.44
N GLN A 378 9.24 3.22 -13.20
CA GLN A 378 9.54 1.98 -12.48
C GLN A 378 8.27 1.29 -11.96
N TYR A 379 7.37 2.06 -11.35
CA TYR A 379 6.24 1.52 -10.58
C TYR A 379 4.88 1.67 -11.28
N ARG A 380 4.82 2.44 -12.36
CA ARG A 380 3.66 2.61 -13.23
C ARG A 380 2.39 3.00 -12.45
N SER A 381 1.32 2.22 -12.59
CA SER A 381 0.04 2.49 -11.91
C SER A 381 0.08 2.36 -10.39
N TYR A 382 1.19 1.91 -9.79
CA TYR A 382 1.37 1.89 -8.33
C TYR A 382 1.11 3.26 -7.67
N VAL A 383 1.34 4.35 -8.41
CA VAL A 383 1.12 5.73 -7.93
C VAL A 383 -0.30 6.00 -7.43
N ILE A 384 -1.30 5.19 -7.84
CA ILE A 384 -2.68 5.33 -7.37
C ILE A 384 -2.83 5.03 -5.88
N ASN A 385 -1.97 4.16 -5.34
CA ASN A 385 -2.08 3.66 -3.98
C ASN A 385 -2.01 4.79 -2.95
N TYR A 386 -1.22 5.84 -3.23
CA TYR A 386 -1.04 6.99 -2.34
C TYR A 386 -2.23 7.95 -2.32
N VAL A 387 -2.95 8.09 -3.44
CA VAL A 387 -4.06 9.05 -3.59
C VAL A 387 -5.39 8.33 -3.47
N SER A 388 -5.67 7.42 -4.42
CA SER A 388 -6.94 6.69 -4.44
C SER A 388 -7.09 5.77 -3.23
N GLY A 389 -5.97 5.18 -2.74
CA GLY A 389 -5.96 4.41 -1.50
C GLY A 389 -6.31 5.26 -0.29
N LEU A 390 -5.74 6.48 -0.16
CA LEU A 390 -6.09 7.40 0.92
C LEU A 390 -7.57 7.78 0.89
N ASP A 391 -8.08 8.13 -0.30
CA ASP A 391 -9.49 8.52 -0.47
C ASP A 391 -10.43 7.36 -0.11
N LEU A 392 -10.06 6.14 -0.47
CA LEU A 392 -10.79 4.92 -0.13
C LEU A 392 -10.86 4.70 1.40
N ILE A 393 -9.72 4.72 2.08
CA ILE A 393 -9.63 4.50 3.54
C ILE A 393 -10.36 5.62 4.29
N ARG A 394 -10.13 6.88 3.91
CA ARG A 394 -10.80 8.05 4.50
C ARG A 394 -12.32 7.97 4.30
N GLY A 395 -12.77 7.64 3.11
CA GLY A 395 -14.18 7.47 2.79
C GLY A 395 -14.85 6.39 3.64
N TYR A 396 -14.18 5.25 3.80
CA TYR A 396 -14.67 4.16 4.66
C TYR A 396 -14.74 4.58 6.13
N ALA A 397 -13.71 5.21 6.66
CA ALA A 397 -13.68 5.70 8.05
C ALA A 397 -14.78 6.74 8.30
N ASN A 398 -14.97 7.72 7.40
CA ASN A 398 -16.00 8.74 7.52
C ASN A 398 -17.44 8.15 7.55
N ARG A 399 -17.69 7.05 6.81
CA ARG A 399 -18.98 6.35 6.87
C ARG A 399 -19.22 5.62 8.18
N ALA A 400 -18.16 5.28 8.92
CA ALA A 400 -18.29 4.60 10.22
C ALA A 400 -18.81 5.53 11.34
N GLY A 401 -18.71 6.84 11.15
CA GLY A 401 -19.22 7.85 12.10
C GLY A 401 -18.34 9.10 12.15
N PRO A 402 -18.79 10.15 12.86
CA PRO A 402 -18.08 11.42 12.90
C PRO A 402 -16.96 11.49 13.97
N ASP A 403 -16.92 10.55 14.91
CA ASP A 403 -15.97 10.57 16.01
C ASP A 403 -14.69 9.78 15.70
N ASN A 404 -13.59 10.20 16.29
CA ASN A 404 -12.28 9.58 16.05
C ASN A 404 -12.22 8.10 16.50
N ASP A 405 -12.96 7.70 17.53
CA ASP A 405 -13.02 6.31 17.96
C ASP A 405 -13.73 5.44 16.93
N ALA A 406 -14.74 5.95 16.22
CA ALA A 406 -15.36 5.25 15.09
C ALA A 406 -14.35 5.06 13.94
N HIS A 407 -13.54 6.08 13.64
CA HIS A 407 -12.48 5.99 12.64
C HIS A 407 -11.43 4.95 13.01
N TRP A 408 -10.97 4.91 14.28
CA TRP A 408 -10.06 3.87 14.76
C TRP A 408 -10.65 2.47 14.64
N ARG A 409 -11.93 2.28 15.02
CA ARG A 409 -12.61 0.98 14.87
C ARG A 409 -12.70 0.56 13.41
N ALA A 410 -13.03 1.48 12.51
CA ALA A 410 -13.06 1.24 11.07
C ALA A 410 -11.68 0.81 10.54
N TYR A 411 -10.63 1.56 10.87
CA TYR A 411 -9.27 1.22 10.47
C TYR A 411 -8.83 -0.15 11.01
N LEU A 412 -9.10 -0.44 12.28
CA LEU A 412 -8.81 -1.75 12.86
C LEU A 412 -9.56 -2.89 12.20
N SER A 413 -10.80 -2.67 11.75
CA SER A 413 -11.56 -3.68 11.04
C SER A 413 -10.90 -4.07 9.70
N ILE A 414 -10.30 -3.08 8.99
CA ILE A 414 -9.54 -3.30 7.77
C ILE A 414 -8.33 -4.20 8.02
N LEU A 415 -7.57 -3.93 9.08
CA LEU A 415 -6.33 -4.66 9.40
C LEU A 415 -6.58 -6.06 9.97
N SER A 416 -7.74 -6.29 10.57
CA SER A 416 -8.01 -7.50 11.37
C SER A 416 -8.55 -8.69 10.55
N GLN A 417 -8.81 -8.52 9.25
CA GLN A 417 -9.41 -9.54 8.38
C GLN A 417 -8.94 -9.36 6.93
N PRO A 418 -9.10 -10.40 6.08
CA PRO A 418 -8.94 -10.25 4.65
C PRO A 418 -9.85 -9.15 4.11
N THR A 419 -9.27 -8.16 3.42
CA THR A 419 -9.98 -6.98 2.93
C THR A 419 -9.48 -6.62 1.54
N LEU A 420 -10.40 -6.32 0.63
CA LEU A 420 -10.14 -5.79 -0.70
C LEU A 420 -10.61 -4.32 -0.80
N PRO A 421 -10.10 -3.55 -1.76
CA PRO A 421 -10.60 -2.20 -2.01
C PRO A 421 -12.13 -2.14 -2.17
N ALA A 422 -12.74 -3.07 -2.88
CA ALA A 422 -14.18 -3.15 -3.07
C ALA A 422 -14.98 -3.29 -1.77
N ASP A 423 -14.41 -3.90 -0.72
CA ASP A 423 -15.06 -4.00 0.61
C ASP A 423 -15.16 -2.64 1.31
N LEU A 424 -14.39 -1.65 0.85
CA LEU A 424 -14.29 -0.32 1.43
C LEU A 424 -15.01 0.75 0.61
N GLU A 425 -15.53 0.42 -0.55
CA GLU A 425 -16.35 1.30 -1.39
C GLU A 425 -17.76 1.49 -0.79
N PRO A 426 -18.49 2.56 -1.18
CA PRO A 426 -19.86 2.81 -0.72
C PRO A 426 -20.86 1.69 -1.01
#